data_e0c2060efd605b3ee12751ae1cc19ae9
#
_entry.id   e0c2060efd605b3ee12751ae1cc19ae9
#
_cell.length_a   1.000
_cell.length_b   1.000
_cell.length_c   1.000
_cell.angle_alpha   90.00
_cell.angle_beta   90.00
_cell.angle_gamma   90.00
#
_symmetry.space_group_name_H-M   'P 1'
#
loop_
_entity.id
_entity.type
_entity.pdbx_description
1 polymer ?
#
loop_
_entity_poly.entity_id
_entity_poly.type
_entity_poly.pdbx_seq_one_letter_code
_entity_poly.pdbx_strand_id
1 'polypeptide(L)'
;MAAKYNEIQELLRSRADLNARLNLMPYDGTPEIKERGNEKYLYVRKRVAGKQTSTYVGAYTEELYNLLLRNAREAREIRKELRSIDKQLANAGYSEDELSSDVINNIAFARANMKMNVYDQAVLEGVATSFPQTEEIIDNGKISGVTATDVQKILNLKHAWEFILDRDVIASRSDYYMLSHIARVVNEGFFAEGGRIRGVPVTIGGSSYVPPLPNELDVKEKIREIIEESDEVINTAIKLCLYCMKTQIFLDGNKRASVIFANHYLISHGGGFLVIPEKEVPEFKRLLVKYYEGEDITVIADSVSYTHLTLPTKLEV
;
A
#
# COMPACT_ATOMS: atom_id res chain seq x y z
N MET A 1 3.97 5.38 30.08
CA MET A 1 3.52 4.22 29.28
C MET A 1 3.09 4.65 27.86
N ALA A 2 2.20 5.60 27.69
CA ALA A 2 1.73 6.04 26.36
C ALA A 2 2.86 6.54 25.41
N ALA A 3 3.82 7.33 25.90
CA ALA A 3 4.93 7.80 25.07
C ALA A 3 5.81 6.65 24.54
N LYS A 4 6.12 5.66 25.38
CA LYS A 4 6.90 4.48 24.98
C LYS A 4 6.14 3.62 23.96
N TYR A 5 4.81 3.50 24.09
CA TYR A 5 3.97 2.80 23.13
C TYR A 5 4.00 3.48 21.75
N ASN A 6 3.85 4.79 21.70
CA ASN A 6 3.92 5.56 20.47
C ASN A 6 5.29 5.43 19.77
N GLU A 7 6.38 5.46 20.53
CA GLU A 7 7.74 5.25 20.00
C GLU A 7 7.89 3.86 19.35
N ILE A 8 7.40 2.80 20.00
CA ILE A 8 7.40 1.44 19.43
C ILE A 8 6.59 1.40 18.13
N GLN A 9 5.39 2.01 18.11
CA GLN A 9 4.56 2.02 16.90
C GLN A 9 5.22 2.77 15.73
N GLU A 10 5.94 3.85 15.99
CA GLU A 10 6.71 4.57 14.96
C GLU A 10 7.87 3.72 14.43
N LEU A 11 8.60 3.03 15.30
CA LEU A 11 9.67 2.12 14.90
C LEU A 11 9.15 0.97 14.03
N LEU A 12 8.01 0.37 14.40
CA LEU A 12 7.39 -0.71 13.64
C LEU A 12 6.94 -0.25 12.25
N ARG A 13 6.31 0.93 12.15
CA ARG A 13 5.94 1.53 10.86
C ARG A 13 7.16 1.81 9.99
N SER A 14 8.23 2.37 10.59
CA SER A 14 9.47 2.62 9.87
C SER A 14 10.12 1.32 9.39
N ARG A 15 10.13 0.27 10.22
CA ARG A 15 10.64 -1.06 9.84
C ARG A 15 9.88 -1.63 8.64
N ALA A 16 8.56 -1.57 8.67
CA ALA A 16 7.71 -2.06 7.60
C ALA A 16 7.87 -1.25 6.30
N ASP A 17 7.94 0.07 6.39
CA ASP A 17 8.20 0.93 5.23
C ASP A 17 9.54 0.61 4.56
N LEU A 18 10.59 0.41 5.34
CA LEU A 18 11.91 0.03 4.83
C LEU A 18 11.91 -1.37 4.22
N ASN A 19 11.21 -2.34 4.83
CA ASN A 19 11.04 -3.67 4.26
C ASN A 19 10.28 -3.61 2.93
N ALA A 20 9.18 -2.85 2.87
CA ALA A 20 8.43 -2.66 1.65
C ALA A 20 9.30 -2.02 0.54
N ARG A 21 10.07 -0.98 0.84
CA ARG A 21 11.03 -0.38 -0.10
C ARG A 21 12.05 -1.39 -0.61
N LEU A 22 12.58 -2.23 0.26
CA LEU A 22 13.55 -3.26 -0.12
C LEU A 22 12.91 -4.28 -1.08
N ASN A 23 11.64 -4.64 -0.86
CA ASN A 23 10.89 -5.55 -1.72
C ASN A 23 10.52 -4.94 -3.10
N LEU A 24 10.49 -3.60 -3.19
CA LEU A 24 10.30 -2.91 -4.46
C LEU A 24 11.54 -2.91 -5.35
N MET A 25 12.74 -3.13 -4.78
CA MET A 25 13.97 -3.08 -5.55
C MET A 25 14.16 -4.35 -6.39
N PRO A 26 14.07 -4.31 -7.74
CA PRO A 26 14.18 -5.49 -8.58
C PRO A 26 15.57 -5.93 -8.48
N TYR A 27 16.56 -5.73 -8.19
CA TYR A 27 17.95 -6.19 -8.19
C TYR A 27 18.74 -5.54 -7.04
N ASP A 28 18.47 -5.97 -5.82
CA ASP A 28 19.03 -5.42 -4.58
C ASP A 28 20.41 -6.02 -4.17
N GLY A 29 21.03 -6.80 -5.07
CA GLY A 29 22.30 -7.47 -4.84
C GLY A 29 23.50 -6.69 -5.40
N THR A 30 24.68 -7.32 -5.42
CA THR A 30 25.92 -6.73 -5.94
C THR A 30 25.99 -6.93 -7.46
N PRO A 31 26.13 -5.86 -8.26
CA PRO A 31 26.32 -5.97 -9.71
C PRO A 31 27.61 -6.71 -10.05
N GLU A 32 27.54 -7.57 -11.06
CA GLU A 32 28.66 -8.33 -11.59
C GLU A 32 28.64 -8.27 -13.12
N ILE A 33 29.76 -7.97 -13.74
CA ILE A 33 29.93 -7.99 -15.20
C ILE A 33 30.50 -9.35 -15.59
N LYS A 34 29.85 -10.05 -16.53
CA LYS A 34 30.37 -11.27 -17.14
C LYS A 34 30.59 -11.07 -18.63
N GLU A 35 31.74 -11.48 -19.13
CA GLU A 35 32.11 -11.39 -20.54
C GLU A 35 31.88 -12.75 -21.24
N ARG A 36 31.26 -12.72 -22.42
CA ARG A 36 31.11 -13.87 -23.30
C ARG A 36 31.50 -13.45 -24.71
N GLY A 37 32.68 -13.85 -25.16
CA GLY A 37 33.27 -13.38 -26.41
C GLY A 37 33.53 -11.87 -26.30
N ASN A 38 33.02 -11.10 -27.27
CA ASN A 38 33.15 -9.62 -27.30
C ASN A 38 31.99 -8.90 -26.58
N GLU A 39 31.05 -9.60 -25.98
CA GLU A 39 29.88 -8.99 -25.37
C GLU A 39 29.98 -9.06 -23.84
N LYS A 40 29.47 -7.99 -23.18
CA LYS A 40 29.39 -7.88 -21.73
C LYS A 40 27.96 -7.97 -21.29
N TYR A 41 27.73 -8.68 -20.18
CA TYR A 41 26.43 -8.91 -19.61
C TYR A 41 26.42 -8.55 -18.12
N LEU A 42 25.31 -8.00 -17.65
CA LEU A 42 25.10 -7.68 -16.26
C LEU A 42 24.36 -8.77 -15.53
N TYR A 43 24.89 -9.12 -14.39
CA TYR A 43 24.30 -10.02 -13.42
C TYR A 43 24.23 -9.35 -12.07
N VAL A 44 23.30 -9.77 -11.23
CA VAL A 44 23.25 -9.39 -9.82
C VAL A 44 23.46 -10.61 -8.96
N ARG A 45 24.46 -10.50 -8.09
CA ARG A 45 24.83 -11.54 -7.13
C ARG A 45 24.20 -11.26 -5.77
N LYS A 46 23.45 -12.22 -5.25
CA LYS A 46 22.79 -12.15 -3.94
C LYS A 46 22.98 -13.44 -3.17
N ARG A 47 22.99 -13.38 -1.83
CA ARG A 47 22.98 -14.54 -0.98
C ARG A 47 21.57 -14.81 -0.49
N VAL A 48 20.99 -15.93 -0.88
CA VAL A 48 19.64 -16.37 -0.53
C VAL A 48 19.73 -17.67 0.23
N ALA A 49 19.19 -17.74 1.44
CA ALA A 49 19.23 -18.92 2.31
C ALA A 49 20.64 -19.55 2.43
N GLY A 50 21.67 -18.69 2.59
CA GLY A 50 23.07 -19.12 2.73
C GLY A 50 23.77 -19.48 1.41
N LYS A 51 23.05 -19.64 0.30
CA LYS A 51 23.60 -19.94 -1.04
C LYS A 51 23.79 -18.66 -1.84
N GLN A 52 24.89 -18.56 -2.57
CA GLN A 52 25.13 -17.48 -3.51
C GLN A 52 24.39 -17.74 -4.81
N THR A 53 23.56 -16.80 -5.23
CA THR A 53 22.85 -16.81 -6.50
C THR A 53 23.39 -15.69 -7.40
N SER A 54 23.32 -15.86 -8.70
CA SER A 54 23.69 -14.84 -9.70
C SER A 54 22.58 -14.79 -10.74
N THR A 55 21.82 -13.70 -10.77
CA THR A 55 20.67 -13.52 -11.66
C THR A 55 21.07 -12.64 -12.84
N TYR A 56 20.77 -13.06 -14.06
CA TYR A 56 20.95 -12.29 -15.27
C TYR A 56 19.99 -11.09 -15.29
N VAL A 57 20.49 -9.92 -15.67
CA VAL A 57 19.70 -8.67 -15.74
C VAL A 57 19.55 -8.20 -17.20
N GLY A 58 20.63 -8.21 -17.97
CA GLY A 58 20.61 -7.73 -19.35
C GLY A 58 22.01 -7.58 -19.96
N ALA A 59 22.06 -7.08 -21.21
CA ALA A 59 23.31 -6.65 -21.82
C ALA A 59 23.87 -5.45 -21.06
N TYR A 60 25.19 -5.32 -21.04
CA TYR A 60 25.84 -4.22 -20.35
C TYR A 60 25.54 -2.89 -21.05
N THR A 61 24.99 -1.95 -20.28
CA THR A 61 25.03 -0.52 -20.58
C THR A 61 25.49 0.22 -19.31
N GLU A 62 26.13 1.37 -19.50
CA GLU A 62 26.61 2.16 -18.38
C GLU A 62 25.44 2.66 -17.49
N GLU A 63 24.32 3.03 -18.11
CA GLU A 63 23.11 3.46 -17.41
C GLU A 63 22.54 2.33 -16.53
N LEU A 64 22.40 1.12 -17.08
CA LEU A 64 21.92 -0.04 -16.33
C LEU A 64 22.88 -0.42 -15.21
N TYR A 65 24.18 -0.40 -15.46
CA TYR A 65 25.20 -0.67 -14.43
C TYR A 65 25.13 0.35 -13.28
N ASN A 66 25.03 1.65 -13.63
CA ASN A 66 24.90 2.73 -12.65
C ASN A 66 23.58 2.63 -11.84
N LEU A 67 22.47 2.21 -12.48
CA LEU A 67 21.23 1.92 -11.80
C LEU A 67 21.39 0.80 -10.76
N LEU A 68 22.00 -0.32 -11.17
CA LEU A 68 22.24 -1.46 -10.25
C LEU A 68 23.17 -1.08 -9.09
N LEU A 69 24.19 -0.22 -9.33
CA LEU A 69 25.04 0.29 -8.27
C LEU A 69 24.27 1.16 -7.27
N ARG A 70 23.34 2.02 -7.74
CA ARG A 70 22.49 2.83 -6.87
C ARG A 70 21.59 1.94 -6.04
N ASN A 71 20.89 0.98 -6.66
CA ASN A 71 20.03 0.03 -5.95
C ASN A 71 20.81 -0.76 -4.88
N ALA A 72 22.02 -1.21 -5.21
CA ALA A 72 22.86 -1.94 -4.25
C ALA A 72 23.31 -1.07 -3.06
N ARG A 73 23.55 0.22 -3.26
CA ARG A 73 23.87 1.17 -2.17
C ARG A 73 22.66 1.42 -1.30
N GLU A 74 21.53 1.77 -1.91
CA GLU A 74 20.28 2.03 -1.21
C GLU A 74 19.84 0.82 -0.39
N ALA A 75 19.82 -0.38 -0.98
CA ALA A 75 19.52 -1.62 -0.27
C ALA A 75 20.47 -1.87 0.93
N ARG A 76 21.72 -1.45 0.84
CA ARG A 76 22.69 -1.56 1.93
C ARG A 76 22.37 -0.60 3.08
N GLU A 77 22.03 0.64 2.76
CA GLU A 77 21.62 1.64 3.77
C GLU A 77 20.32 1.22 4.46
N ILE A 78 19.31 0.80 3.70
CA ILE A 78 18.07 0.27 4.26
C ILE A 78 18.35 -0.89 5.22
N ARG A 79 19.14 -1.88 4.84
CA ARG A 79 19.49 -3.00 5.72
C ARG A 79 20.26 -2.58 6.97
N LYS A 80 21.04 -1.50 6.90
CA LYS A 80 21.72 -0.92 8.07
C LYS A 80 20.72 -0.27 9.02
N GLU A 81 19.77 0.47 8.46
CA GLU A 81 18.72 1.14 9.23
C GLU A 81 17.79 0.13 9.90
N LEU A 82 17.35 -0.91 9.16
CA LEU A 82 16.57 -2.02 9.72
C LEU A 82 17.23 -2.64 10.95
N ARG A 83 18.54 -2.94 10.88
CA ARG A 83 19.29 -3.47 12.03
C ARG A 83 19.34 -2.51 13.23
N SER A 84 19.35 -1.20 12.96
CA SER A 84 19.27 -0.18 14.01
C SER A 84 17.92 -0.19 14.70
N ILE A 85 16.85 -0.25 13.90
CA ILE A 85 15.46 -0.31 14.39
C ILE A 85 15.23 -1.59 15.20
N ASP A 86 15.66 -2.75 14.70
CA ASP A 86 15.52 -4.03 15.42
C ASP A 86 16.19 -3.97 16.79
N LYS A 87 17.38 -3.34 16.88
CA LYS A 87 18.07 -3.13 18.15
C LYS A 87 17.29 -2.20 19.08
N GLN A 88 16.68 -1.14 18.56
CA GLN A 88 15.86 -0.21 19.36
C GLN A 88 14.59 -0.90 19.87
N LEU A 89 13.91 -1.69 19.04
CA LEU A 89 12.74 -2.49 19.41
C LEU A 89 13.10 -3.51 20.51
N ALA A 90 14.21 -4.23 20.36
CA ALA A 90 14.69 -5.16 21.38
C ALA A 90 14.98 -4.45 22.73
N ASN A 91 15.63 -3.28 22.69
CA ASN A 91 15.90 -2.47 23.88
C ASN A 91 14.60 -1.92 24.52
N ALA A 92 13.57 -1.66 23.71
CA ALA A 92 12.26 -1.28 24.19
C ALA A 92 11.45 -2.44 24.77
N GLY A 93 11.96 -3.69 24.68
CA GLY A 93 11.29 -4.89 25.16
C GLY A 93 10.10 -5.28 24.28
N TYR A 94 10.14 -4.93 22.99
CA TYR A 94 9.12 -5.36 22.04
C TYR A 94 9.26 -6.86 21.77
N SER A 95 8.13 -7.57 21.79
CA SER A 95 7.98 -8.94 21.30
C SER A 95 6.88 -8.97 20.25
N GLU A 96 7.06 -9.79 19.23
CA GLU A 96 6.05 -9.95 18.17
C GLU A 96 4.77 -10.57 18.73
N ASP A 97 3.63 -9.99 18.39
CA ASP A 97 2.32 -10.56 18.71
C ASP A 97 2.03 -11.78 17.82
N GLU A 98 1.35 -12.77 18.37
CA GLU A 98 0.84 -13.90 17.59
C GLU A 98 -0.40 -13.46 16.80
N LEU A 99 -0.30 -13.54 15.47
CA LEU A 99 -1.44 -13.29 14.59
C LEU A 99 -2.35 -14.52 14.55
N SER A 100 -3.67 -14.30 14.48
CA SER A 100 -4.61 -15.39 14.28
C SER A 100 -4.44 -16.04 12.90
N SER A 101 -4.88 -17.30 12.78
CA SER A 101 -4.82 -18.03 11.51
C SER A 101 -5.55 -17.29 10.38
N ASP A 102 -6.69 -16.65 10.69
CA ASP A 102 -7.47 -15.91 9.69
C ASP A 102 -6.70 -14.69 9.16
N VAL A 103 -6.03 -13.96 10.05
CA VAL A 103 -5.17 -12.83 9.65
C VAL A 103 -4.01 -13.30 8.80
N ILE A 104 -3.32 -14.38 9.19
CA ILE A 104 -2.22 -14.95 8.41
C ILE A 104 -2.69 -15.39 7.01
N ASN A 105 -3.83 -16.06 6.94
CA ASN A 105 -4.42 -16.51 5.69
C ASN A 105 -4.82 -15.32 4.79
N ASN A 106 -5.41 -14.27 5.36
CA ASN A 106 -5.76 -13.07 4.61
C ASN A 106 -4.54 -12.33 4.08
N ILE A 107 -3.45 -12.25 4.85
CA ILE A 107 -2.18 -11.70 4.37
C ILE A 107 -1.67 -12.52 3.17
N ALA A 108 -1.66 -13.85 3.28
CA ALA A 108 -1.20 -14.72 2.21
C ALA A 108 -2.06 -14.58 0.95
N PHE A 109 -3.39 -14.51 1.12
CA PHE A 109 -4.34 -14.35 0.02
C PHE A 109 -4.21 -12.96 -0.65
N ALA A 110 -4.08 -11.88 0.14
CA ALA A 110 -3.86 -10.53 -0.39
C ALA A 110 -2.53 -10.43 -1.15
N ARG A 111 -1.47 -11.07 -0.67
CA ARG A 111 -0.17 -11.15 -1.38
C ARG A 111 -0.27 -11.92 -2.69
N ALA A 112 -0.98 -13.04 -2.71
CA ALA A 112 -1.19 -13.83 -3.93
C ALA A 112 -1.95 -13.03 -5.02
N ASN A 113 -2.83 -12.12 -4.62
CA ASN A 113 -3.64 -11.29 -5.51
C ASN A 113 -3.09 -9.84 -5.67
N MET A 114 -1.91 -9.53 -5.13
CA MET A 114 -1.40 -8.15 -5.06
C MET A 114 -1.36 -7.44 -6.41
N LYS A 115 -0.92 -8.10 -7.47
CA LYS A 115 -0.85 -7.50 -8.82
C LYS A 115 -2.22 -7.05 -9.31
N MET A 116 -3.24 -7.90 -9.11
CA MET A 116 -4.62 -7.58 -9.47
C MET A 116 -5.17 -6.44 -8.60
N ASN A 117 -4.94 -6.51 -7.29
CA ASN A 117 -5.40 -5.46 -6.36
C ASN A 117 -4.79 -4.09 -6.70
N VAL A 118 -3.50 -4.05 -7.06
CA VAL A 118 -2.82 -2.82 -7.50
C VAL A 118 -3.39 -2.33 -8.83
N TYR A 119 -3.66 -3.23 -9.78
CA TYR A 119 -4.26 -2.90 -11.07
C TYR A 119 -5.66 -2.29 -10.90
N ASP A 120 -6.57 -2.98 -10.21
CA ASP A 120 -7.94 -2.52 -9.99
C ASP A 120 -7.95 -1.15 -9.30
N GLN A 121 -7.09 -0.95 -8.33
CA GLN A 121 -6.97 0.33 -7.61
C GLN A 121 -6.35 1.43 -8.47
N ALA A 122 -5.42 1.12 -9.37
CA ALA A 122 -4.89 2.06 -10.34
C ALA A 122 -5.97 2.54 -11.32
N VAL A 123 -6.81 1.62 -11.82
CA VAL A 123 -7.96 1.95 -12.67
C VAL A 123 -9.00 2.80 -11.92
N LEU A 124 -9.25 2.51 -10.65
CA LEU A 124 -10.12 3.35 -9.80
C LEU A 124 -9.62 4.81 -9.73
N GLU A 125 -8.31 5.02 -9.70
CA GLU A 125 -7.69 6.35 -9.73
C GLU A 125 -7.64 6.98 -11.13
N GLY A 126 -8.05 6.26 -12.16
CA GLY A 126 -8.04 6.74 -13.54
C GLY A 126 -6.66 6.64 -14.21
N VAL A 127 -5.79 5.78 -13.69
CA VAL A 127 -4.53 5.44 -14.37
C VAL A 127 -4.84 4.68 -15.66
N ALA A 128 -4.36 5.19 -16.79
CA ALA A 128 -4.52 4.54 -18.08
C ALA A 128 -3.51 3.39 -18.23
N THR A 129 -3.87 2.22 -17.75
CA THR A 129 -3.05 1.01 -17.77
C THR A 129 -3.89 -0.23 -18.05
N SER A 130 -3.26 -1.30 -18.50
CA SER A 130 -3.84 -2.64 -18.56
C SER A 130 -3.21 -3.55 -17.52
N PHE A 131 -3.85 -4.68 -17.21
CA PHE A 131 -3.29 -5.63 -16.26
C PHE A 131 -1.87 -6.12 -16.66
N PRO A 132 -1.59 -6.51 -17.93
CA PRO A 132 -0.23 -6.88 -18.34
C PRO A 132 0.80 -5.76 -18.18
N GLN A 133 0.43 -4.49 -18.44
CA GLN A 133 1.32 -3.35 -18.22
C GLN A 133 1.61 -3.12 -16.73
N THR A 134 0.58 -3.22 -15.90
CA THR A 134 0.73 -3.12 -14.43
C THR A 134 1.63 -4.23 -13.89
N GLU A 135 1.44 -5.46 -14.36
CA GLU A 135 2.29 -6.60 -14.00
C GLU A 135 3.76 -6.39 -14.40
N GLU A 136 4.00 -5.90 -15.64
CA GLU A 136 5.36 -5.61 -16.11
C GLU A 136 6.04 -4.49 -15.29
N ILE A 137 5.29 -3.45 -14.91
CA ILE A 137 5.78 -2.38 -14.03
C ILE A 137 6.16 -2.95 -12.66
N ILE A 138 5.29 -3.78 -12.08
CA ILE A 138 5.50 -4.38 -10.76
C ILE A 138 6.71 -5.31 -10.74
N ASP A 139 6.87 -6.13 -11.76
CA ASP A 139 7.90 -7.18 -11.80
C ASP A 139 9.25 -6.66 -12.31
N ASN A 140 9.25 -5.80 -13.32
CA ASN A 140 10.45 -5.45 -14.06
C ASN A 140 10.78 -3.96 -14.06
N GLY A 141 9.90 -3.09 -13.58
CA GLY A 141 10.06 -1.63 -13.65
C GLY A 141 10.11 -1.09 -15.08
N LYS A 142 9.74 -1.91 -16.09
CA LYS A 142 9.75 -1.50 -17.49
C LYS A 142 8.50 -0.71 -17.84
N ILE A 143 8.66 0.24 -18.76
CA ILE A 143 7.60 1.15 -19.15
C ILE A 143 7.44 1.07 -20.66
N SER A 144 6.25 0.70 -21.12
CA SER A 144 5.83 0.95 -22.50
C SER A 144 4.39 1.47 -22.51
N GLY A 145 4.20 2.67 -23.08
CA GLY A 145 2.86 3.24 -23.28
C GLY A 145 2.16 3.78 -22.01
N VAL A 146 2.85 3.87 -20.87
CA VAL A 146 2.35 4.42 -19.60
C VAL A 146 3.18 5.64 -19.22
N THR A 147 2.56 6.69 -18.66
CA THR A 147 3.28 7.89 -18.25
C THR A 147 4.14 7.63 -17.01
N ALA A 148 5.24 8.39 -16.84
CA ALA A 148 6.09 8.28 -15.63
C ALA A 148 5.29 8.52 -14.34
N THR A 149 4.31 9.43 -14.37
CA THR A 149 3.39 9.72 -13.28
C THR A 149 2.55 8.50 -12.92
N ASP A 150 1.99 7.81 -13.91
CA ASP A 150 1.15 6.63 -13.69
C ASP A 150 1.97 5.44 -13.19
N VAL A 151 3.20 5.28 -13.71
CA VAL A 151 4.14 4.30 -13.18
C VAL A 151 4.42 4.54 -11.70
N GLN A 152 4.69 5.79 -11.32
CA GLN A 152 4.94 6.14 -9.92
C GLN A 152 3.70 5.84 -9.04
N LYS A 153 2.48 6.11 -9.52
CA LYS A 153 1.25 5.76 -8.80
C LYS A 153 1.13 4.25 -8.57
N ILE A 154 1.42 3.43 -9.60
CA ILE A 154 1.38 1.97 -9.51
C ILE A 154 2.42 1.46 -8.49
N LEU A 155 3.64 1.97 -8.54
CA LEU A 155 4.70 1.59 -7.60
C LEU A 155 4.35 2.01 -6.15
N ASN A 156 3.79 3.19 -5.96
CA ASN A 156 3.33 3.65 -4.65
C ASN A 156 2.17 2.79 -4.10
N LEU A 157 1.24 2.36 -4.96
CA LEU A 157 0.20 1.41 -4.57
C LEU A 157 0.79 0.08 -4.13
N LYS A 158 1.73 -0.49 -4.90
CA LYS A 158 2.44 -1.71 -4.50
C LYS A 158 3.15 -1.51 -3.16
N HIS A 159 3.85 -0.39 -2.98
CA HIS A 159 4.53 -0.06 -1.73
C HIS A 159 3.55 -0.03 -0.55
N ALA A 160 2.42 0.64 -0.71
CA ALA A 160 1.43 0.75 0.34
C ALA A 160 0.77 -0.61 0.68
N TRP A 161 0.53 -1.47 -0.30
CA TRP A 161 0.09 -2.84 -0.08
C TRP A 161 1.14 -3.68 0.66
N GLU A 162 2.41 -3.66 0.23
CA GLU A 162 3.50 -4.35 0.94
C GLU A 162 3.63 -3.86 2.39
N PHE A 163 3.47 -2.55 2.62
CA PHE A 163 3.51 -1.95 3.94
C PHE A 163 2.40 -2.47 4.85
N ILE A 164 1.13 -2.44 4.44
CA ILE A 164 0.03 -2.89 5.31
C ILE A 164 0.03 -4.41 5.54
N LEU A 165 0.65 -5.19 4.64
CA LEU A 165 0.78 -6.65 4.78
C LEU A 165 2.01 -7.07 5.58
N ASP A 166 2.80 -6.12 6.08
CA ASP A 166 3.83 -6.40 7.06
C ASP A 166 3.20 -6.85 8.39
N ARG A 167 3.81 -7.83 9.02
CA ARG A 167 3.27 -8.48 10.23
C ARG A 167 3.03 -7.49 11.37
N ASP A 168 3.97 -6.58 11.58
CA ASP A 168 3.88 -5.62 12.68
C ASP A 168 2.88 -4.51 12.39
N VAL A 169 2.78 -4.13 11.12
CA VAL A 169 1.79 -3.13 10.68
C VAL A 169 0.39 -3.67 10.82
N ILE A 170 0.15 -4.90 10.36
CA ILE A 170 -1.18 -5.49 10.45
C ILE A 170 -1.63 -5.73 11.91
N ALA A 171 -0.70 -5.98 12.82
CA ALA A 171 -0.96 -6.10 14.26
C ALA A 171 -1.22 -4.74 14.93
N SER A 172 -0.92 -3.63 14.28
CA SER A 172 -1.11 -2.30 14.84
C SER A 172 -2.54 -1.79 14.67
N ARG A 173 -2.89 -0.72 15.39
CA ARG A 173 -4.24 -0.14 15.33
C ARG A 173 -4.51 0.54 14.00
N SER A 174 -5.72 0.37 13.48
CA SER A 174 -6.26 1.15 12.38
C SER A 174 -6.74 2.51 12.91
N ASP A 175 -5.87 3.50 12.91
CA ASP A 175 -6.13 4.85 13.40
C ASP A 175 -5.77 5.93 12.37
N TYR A 176 -5.96 7.19 12.73
CA TYR A 176 -5.57 8.32 11.88
C TYR A 176 -4.08 8.29 11.50
N TYR A 177 -3.20 7.88 12.41
CA TYR A 177 -1.75 7.84 12.14
C TYR A 177 -1.40 6.77 11.10
N MET A 178 -2.09 5.63 11.14
CA MET A 178 -1.99 4.60 10.10
C MET A 178 -2.48 5.14 8.75
N LEU A 179 -3.65 5.78 8.70
CA LEU A 179 -4.18 6.42 7.50
C LEU A 179 -3.23 7.48 6.95
N SER A 180 -2.68 8.35 7.80
CA SER A 180 -1.71 9.39 7.44
C SER A 180 -0.43 8.78 6.84
N HIS A 181 0.08 7.71 7.42
CA HIS A 181 1.25 7.01 6.89
C HIS A 181 0.98 6.40 5.52
N ILE A 182 -0.15 5.70 5.35
CA ILE A 182 -0.59 5.17 4.05
C ILE A 182 -0.70 6.29 3.02
N ALA A 183 -1.32 7.43 3.38
CA ALA A 183 -1.44 8.59 2.50
C ALA A 183 -0.07 9.17 2.10
N ARG A 184 0.91 9.17 3.00
CA ARG A 184 2.29 9.56 2.69
C ARG A 184 2.90 8.63 1.65
N VAL A 185 2.74 7.31 1.81
CA VAL A 185 3.29 6.31 0.89
C VAL A 185 2.66 6.41 -0.49
N VAL A 186 1.33 6.48 -0.60
CA VAL A 186 0.65 6.59 -1.90
C VAL A 186 0.92 7.90 -2.64
N ASN A 187 1.41 8.93 -1.93
CA ASN A 187 1.77 10.24 -2.49
C ASN A 187 3.28 10.44 -2.61
N GLU A 188 4.09 9.43 -2.37
CA GLU A 188 5.55 9.53 -2.46
C GLU A 188 5.99 9.97 -3.88
N GLY A 189 6.89 10.96 -3.93
CA GLY A 189 7.34 11.56 -5.18
C GLY A 189 6.41 12.62 -5.79
N PHE A 190 5.17 12.78 -5.26
CA PHE A 190 4.23 13.82 -5.71
C PHE A 190 4.14 14.99 -4.73
N PHE A 191 4.13 14.71 -3.43
CA PHE A 191 4.00 15.72 -2.39
C PHE A 191 4.97 15.44 -1.24
N ALA A 192 5.72 16.45 -0.81
CA ALA A 192 6.66 16.32 0.31
C ALA A 192 5.96 15.92 1.62
N GLU A 193 4.71 16.37 1.82
CA GLU A 193 3.90 16.10 3.01
C GLU A 193 2.60 15.36 2.64
N GLY A 194 2.70 14.30 1.82
CA GLY A 194 1.55 13.59 1.26
C GLY A 194 0.57 13.00 2.28
N GLY A 195 1.03 12.75 3.52
CA GLY A 195 0.21 12.26 4.63
C GLY A 195 -0.29 13.33 5.59
N ARG A 196 0.01 14.61 5.34
CA ARG A 196 -0.48 15.72 6.18
C ARG A 196 -1.91 16.08 5.81
N ILE A 197 -2.71 16.39 6.84
CA ILE A 197 -4.06 16.92 6.64
C ILE A 197 -4.00 18.22 5.83
N ARG A 198 -4.88 18.37 4.84
CA ARG A 198 -4.89 19.55 3.98
C ARG A 198 -5.34 20.80 4.73
N GLY A 199 -4.68 21.89 4.43
CA GLY A 199 -5.05 23.23 4.92
C GLY A 199 -5.68 24.12 3.84
N VAL A 200 -6.03 23.55 2.67
CA VAL A 200 -6.61 24.29 1.53
C VAL A 200 -7.86 23.61 1.01
N PRO A 201 -8.82 24.36 0.44
CA PRO A 201 -9.98 23.80 -0.22
C PRO A 201 -9.57 22.90 -1.40
N VAL A 202 -10.36 21.86 -1.66
CA VAL A 202 -10.24 20.98 -2.84
C VAL A 202 -11.61 20.81 -3.49
N THR A 203 -11.61 20.46 -4.76
CA THR A 203 -12.82 20.08 -5.51
C THR A 203 -12.72 18.62 -5.91
N ILE A 204 -13.87 17.97 -6.04
CA ILE A 204 -13.94 16.57 -6.49
C ILE A 204 -14.40 16.60 -7.94
N GLY A 205 -13.59 16.06 -8.84
CA GLY A 205 -13.96 15.96 -10.25
C GLY A 205 -15.26 15.18 -10.45
N GLY A 206 -16.20 15.75 -11.21
CA GLY A 206 -17.49 15.12 -11.50
C GLY A 206 -18.55 15.26 -10.42
N SER A 207 -18.30 16.02 -9.33
CA SER A 207 -19.28 16.28 -8.28
C SER A 207 -19.41 17.78 -7.99
N SER A 208 -20.60 18.21 -7.61
CA SER A 208 -20.87 19.55 -7.07
C SER A 208 -20.48 19.70 -5.59
N TYR A 209 -20.21 18.60 -4.91
CA TYR A 209 -19.83 18.59 -3.50
C TYR A 209 -18.44 19.19 -3.29
N VAL A 210 -18.39 20.18 -2.42
CA VAL A 210 -17.11 20.78 -1.96
C VAL A 210 -16.87 20.35 -0.53
N PRO A 211 -15.88 19.46 -0.28
CA PRO A 211 -15.63 18.99 1.07
C PRO A 211 -15.09 20.13 1.96
N PRO A 212 -15.65 20.30 3.18
CA PRO A 212 -15.15 21.29 4.12
C PRO A 212 -13.69 21.05 4.48
N LEU A 213 -12.99 22.07 4.98
CA LEU A 213 -11.65 21.89 5.51
C LEU A 213 -11.68 20.90 6.68
N PRO A 214 -10.92 19.80 6.63
CA PRO A 214 -10.90 18.82 7.69
C PRO A 214 -10.14 19.36 8.91
N ASN A 215 -10.64 19.03 10.10
CA ASN A 215 -9.93 19.23 11.36
C ASN A 215 -9.33 17.90 11.82
N GLU A 216 -8.09 17.90 12.29
CA GLU A 216 -7.40 16.67 12.67
C GLU A 216 -8.06 15.95 13.86
N LEU A 217 -8.54 16.71 14.85
CA LEU A 217 -9.22 16.12 16.01
C LEU A 217 -10.54 15.47 15.61
N ASP A 218 -11.33 16.15 14.78
CA ASP A 218 -12.61 15.63 14.29
C ASP A 218 -12.43 14.36 13.45
N VAL A 219 -11.39 14.34 12.61
CA VAL A 219 -11.06 13.15 11.80
C VAL A 219 -10.64 11.98 12.68
N LYS A 220 -9.78 12.23 13.70
CA LYS A 220 -9.37 11.19 14.67
C LYS A 220 -10.56 10.62 15.43
N GLU A 221 -11.42 11.51 15.90
CA GLU A 221 -12.61 11.13 16.65
C GLU A 221 -13.58 10.32 15.77
N LYS A 222 -13.84 10.78 14.55
CA LYS A 222 -14.77 10.09 13.65
C LYS A 222 -14.27 8.70 13.21
N ILE A 223 -12.96 8.53 12.95
CA ILE A 223 -12.37 7.23 12.68
C ILE A 223 -12.59 6.30 13.88
N ARG A 224 -12.35 6.78 15.11
CA ARG A 224 -12.57 6.02 16.34
C ARG A 224 -14.03 5.63 16.50
N GLU A 225 -14.97 6.57 16.35
CA GLU A 225 -16.40 6.31 16.42
C GLU A 225 -16.84 5.22 15.45
N ILE A 226 -16.44 5.31 14.16
CA ILE A 226 -16.80 4.31 13.15
C ILE A 226 -16.31 2.91 13.56
N ILE A 227 -15.14 2.80 14.19
CA ILE A 227 -14.58 1.52 14.65
C ILE A 227 -15.32 1.00 15.88
N GLU A 228 -15.69 1.90 16.81
CA GLU A 228 -16.35 1.53 18.07
C GLU A 228 -17.85 1.27 17.91
N GLU A 229 -18.52 1.90 16.93
CA GLU A 229 -19.97 1.79 16.73
C GLU A 229 -20.41 0.55 15.94
N SER A 230 -19.53 -0.17 15.30
CA SER A 230 -19.91 -1.20 14.34
C SER A 230 -19.75 -2.62 14.89
N ASP A 231 -20.77 -3.44 14.69
CA ASP A 231 -20.78 -4.85 15.08
C ASP A 231 -20.16 -5.79 14.01
N GLU A 232 -20.05 -5.33 12.75
CA GLU A 232 -19.54 -6.13 11.63
C GLU A 232 -18.29 -5.54 11.01
N VAL A 233 -17.25 -6.35 10.92
CA VAL A 233 -15.92 -5.96 10.39
C VAL A 233 -16.00 -5.39 8.96
N ILE A 234 -16.80 -6.01 8.09
CA ILE A 234 -16.97 -5.60 6.70
C ILE A 234 -17.62 -4.22 6.61
N ASN A 235 -18.72 -4.02 7.35
CA ASN A 235 -19.43 -2.76 7.37
C ASN A 235 -18.58 -1.62 7.92
N THR A 236 -17.77 -1.89 8.94
CA THR A 236 -16.81 -0.92 9.48
C THR A 236 -15.77 -0.54 8.42
N ALA A 237 -15.17 -1.51 7.73
CA ALA A 237 -14.19 -1.24 6.68
C ALA A 237 -14.79 -0.39 5.54
N ILE A 238 -16.02 -0.69 5.11
CA ILE A 238 -16.73 0.07 4.08
C ILE A 238 -17.00 1.51 4.56
N LYS A 239 -17.50 1.68 5.78
CA LYS A 239 -17.74 3.01 6.38
C LYS A 239 -16.45 3.82 6.48
N LEU A 240 -15.34 3.23 6.94
CA LEU A 240 -14.01 3.87 6.97
C LEU A 240 -13.58 4.33 5.58
N CYS A 241 -13.68 3.44 4.59
CA CYS A 241 -13.33 3.73 3.20
C CYS A 241 -14.12 4.94 2.68
N LEU A 242 -15.43 4.90 2.77
CA LEU A 242 -16.33 5.93 2.24
C LEU A 242 -16.23 7.25 3.00
N TYR A 243 -16.07 7.20 4.33
CA TYR A 243 -15.83 8.40 5.13
C TYR A 243 -14.55 9.13 4.69
N CYS A 244 -13.44 8.40 4.58
CA CYS A 244 -12.16 8.98 4.17
C CYS A 244 -12.22 9.54 2.74
N MET A 245 -12.90 8.84 1.82
CA MET A 245 -13.12 9.32 0.46
C MET A 245 -13.94 10.60 0.42
N LYS A 246 -15.02 10.71 1.21
CA LYS A 246 -15.90 11.90 1.23
C LYS A 246 -15.23 13.09 1.90
N THR A 247 -14.53 12.87 2.98
CA THR A 247 -13.90 13.92 3.77
C THR A 247 -12.74 14.57 3.03
N GLN A 248 -12.10 13.87 2.08
CA GLN A 248 -10.94 14.40 1.36
C GLN A 248 -9.88 14.95 2.33
N ILE A 249 -9.39 14.10 3.21
CA ILE A 249 -8.54 14.48 4.35
C ILE A 249 -7.21 15.08 3.89
N PHE A 250 -6.65 14.54 2.80
CA PHE A 250 -5.35 14.93 2.25
C PHE A 250 -5.50 15.74 0.97
N LEU A 251 -4.41 16.37 0.54
CA LEU A 251 -4.41 17.17 -0.68
C LEU A 251 -4.68 16.33 -1.94
N ASP A 252 -4.14 15.11 -1.98
CA ASP A 252 -4.35 14.13 -3.04
C ASP A 252 -4.25 12.70 -2.48
N GLY A 253 -4.58 11.69 -3.30
CA GLY A 253 -4.47 10.27 -2.97
C GLY A 253 -5.54 9.76 -2.00
N ASN A 254 -6.60 10.54 -1.73
CA ASN A 254 -7.63 10.15 -0.77
C ASN A 254 -8.28 8.80 -1.08
N LYS A 255 -8.69 8.53 -2.33
CA LYS A 255 -9.26 7.23 -2.71
C LYS A 255 -8.28 6.09 -2.52
N ARG A 256 -7.01 6.29 -2.97
CA ARG A 256 -5.93 5.30 -2.81
C ARG A 256 -5.71 4.96 -1.34
N ALA A 257 -5.51 5.97 -0.51
CA ALA A 257 -5.29 5.80 0.93
C ALA A 257 -6.51 5.17 1.63
N SER A 258 -7.73 5.57 1.26
CA SER A 258 -8.96 5.05 1.87
C SER A 258 -9.17 3.56 1.65
N VAL A 259 -8.94 3.06 0.41
CA VAL A 259 -9.06 1.63 0.10
C VAL A 259 -8.01 0.83 0.86
N ILE A 260 -6.75 1.28 0.88
CA ILE A 260 -5.67 0.57 1.59
C ILE A 260 -5.89 0.60 3.11
N PHE A 261 -6.35 1.72 3.67
CA PHE A 261 -6.66 1.83 5.10
C PHE A 261 -7.82 0.92 5.51
N ALA A 262 -8.89 0.86 4.70
CA ALA A 262 -9.99 -0.08 4.91
C ALA A 262 -9.51 -1.55 4.86
N ASN A 263 -8.57 -1.86 3.96
CA ASN A 263 -7.97 -3.18 3.87
C ASN A 263 -7.06 -3.50 5.07
N HIS A 264 -6.32 -2.52 5.60
CA HIS A 264 -5.58 -2.72 6.85
C HIS A 264 -6.53 -3.16 7.97
N TYR A 265 -7.65 -2.43 8.16
CA TYR A 265 -8.66 -2.77 9.15
C TYR A 265 -9.25 -4.17 8.91
N LEU A 266 -9.69 -4.44 7.67
CA LEU A 266 -10.38 -5.68 7.30
C LEU A 266 -9.50 -6.92 7.50
N ILE A 267 -8.26 -6.87 7.00
CA ILE A 267 -7.28 -7.96 7.09
C ILE A 267 -6.89 -8.20 8.56
N SER A 268 -6.64 -7.14 9.33
CA SER A 268 -6.25 -7.24 10.74
C SER A 268 -7.33 -7.87 11.63
N HIS A 269 -8.59 -7.84 11.20
CA HIS A 269 -9.73 -8.46 11.89
C HIS A 269 -10.15 -9.79 11.26
N GLY A 270 -9.39 -10.37 10.36
CA GLY A 270 -9.71 -11.65 9.74
C GLY A 270 -10.84 -11.60 8.71
N GLY A 271 -11.30 -10.40 8.32
CA GLY A 271 -12.48 -10.19 7.49
C GLY A 271 -12.26 -10.30 5.97
N GLY A 272 -11.11 -10.81 5.50
CA GLY A 272 -10.81 -10.83 4.07
C GLY A 272 -10.18 -9.53 3.58
N PHE A 273 -10.42 -9.15 2.32
CA PHE A 273 -10.01 -7.85 1.79
C PHE A 273 -11.00 -7.30 0.76
N LEU A 274 -10.98 -5.99 0.60
CA LEU A 274 -11.86 -5.20 -0.24
C LEU A 274 -11.14 -4.75 -1.50
N VAL A 275 -11.71 -5.02 -2.67
CA VAL A 275 -11.29 -4.46 -3.95
C VAL A 275 -12.49 -3.91 -4.70
N ILE A 276 -12.25 -3.00 -5.63
CA ILE A 276 -13.26 -2.53 -6.59
C ILE A 276 -12.75 -2.95 -7.96
N PRO A 277 -13.22 -4.09 -8.50
CA PRO A 277 -12.76 -4.62 -9.77
C PRO A 277 -12.93 -3.61 -10.90
N GLU A 278 -12.03 -3.61 -11.88
CA GLU A 278 -12.05 -2.70 -13.04
C GLU A 278 -13.45 -2.57 -13.65
N LYS A 279 -14.13 -3.69 -13.86
CA LYS A 279 -15.48 -3.73 -14.46
C LYS A 279 -16.54 -2.99 -13.66
N GLU A 280 -16.37 -2.88 -12.34
CA GLU A 280 -17.31 -2.21 -11.42
C GLU A 280 -16.94 -0.72 -11.19
N VAL A 281 -15.76 -0.28 -11.60
CA VAL A 281 -15.26 1.09 -11.38
C VAL A 281 -16.19 2.16 -11.93
N PRO A 282 -16.78 2.04 -13.14
CA PRO A 282 -17.72 3.06 -13.65
C PRO A 282 -18.95 3.22 -12.76
N GLU A 283 -19.55 2.13 -12.33
CA GLU A 283 -20.74 2.14 -11.46
C GLU A 283 -20.39 2.63 -10.07
N PHE A 284 -19.30 2.16 -9.50
CA PHE A 284 -18.81 2.63 -8.21
C PHE A 284 -18.59 4.16 -8.22
N LYS A 285 -17.92 4.70 -9.24
CA LYS A 285 -17.72 6.15 -9.38
C LYS A 285 -19.03 6.92 -9.45
N ARG A 286 -20.02 6.39 -10.19
CA ARG A 286 -21.36 6.99 -10.28
C ARG A 286 -22.04 7.05 -8.91
N LEU A 287 -22.02 5.95 -8.16
CA LEU A 287 -22.59 5.87 -6.81
C LEU A 287 -21.82 6.75 -5.82
N LEU A 288 -20.49 6.81 -5.95
CA LEU A 288 -19.63 7.62 -5.09
C LEU A 288 -19.93 9.13 -5.22
N VAL A 289 -20.19 9.61 -6.45
CA VAL A 289 -20.61 11.00 -6.70
C VAL A 289 -21.93 11.28 -6.00
N LYS A 290 -22.92 10.40 -6.14
CA LYS A 290 -24.22 10.53 -5.47
C LYS A 290 -24.10 10.56 -3.96
N TYR A 291 -23.28 9.68 -3.38
CA TYR A 291 -22.97 9.68 -1.95
C TYR A 291 -22.30 10.98 -1.50
N TYR A 292 -21.39 11.56 -2.30
CA TYR A 292 -20.81 12.87 -2.00
C TYR A 292 -21.87 13.97 -1.97
N GLU A 293 -22.85 13.93 -2.86
CA GLU A 293 -23.91 14.92 -3.02
C GLU A 293 -25.09 14.70 -2.05
N GLY A 294 -25.00 13.73 -1.15
CA GLY A 294 -25.93 13.56 -0.04
C GLY A 294 -26.87 12.38 -0.12
N GLU A 295 -26.74 11.49 -1.12
CA GLU A 295 -27.45 10.21 -1.10
C GLU A 295 -26.97 9.35 0.08
N ASP A 296 -27.84 8.45 0.53
CA ASP A 296 -27.56 7.56 1.65
C ASP A 296 -26.40 6.61 1.35
N ILE A 297 -25.59 6.34 2.36
CA ILE A 297 -24.42 5.47 2.26
C ILE A 297 -24.78 4.02 1.89
N THR A 298 -26.00 3.55 2.21
CA THR A 298 -26.41 2.16 2.00
C THR A 298 -26.30 1.75 0.53
N VAL A 299 -26.68 2.63 -0.40
CA VAL A 299 -26.69 2.33 -1.84
C VAL A 299 -25.29 1.99 -2.37
N ILE A 300 -24.28 2.76 -1.95
CA ILE A 300 -22.89 2.49 -2.34
C ILE A 300 -22.28 1.38 -1.50
N ALA A 301 -22.62 1.28 -0.21
CA ALA A 301 -22.13 0.23 0.67
C ALA A 301 -22.57 -1.16 0.19
N ASP A 302 -23.81 -1.32 -0.26
CA ASP A 302 -24.29 -2.57 -0.84
C ASP A 302 -23.47 -2.96 -2.08
N SER A 303 -23.21 -2.01 -3.00
CA SER A 303 -22.38 -2.26 -4.17
C SER A 303 -20.96 -2.71 -3.79
N VAL A 304 -20.36 -2.08 -2.79
CA VAL A 304 -19.01 -2.41 -2.30
C VAL A 304 -18.97 -3.76 -1.59
N SER A 305 -20.01 -4.13 -0.85
CA SER A 305 -20.08 -5.40 -0.14
C SER A 305 -20.03 -6.61 -1.07
N TYR A 306 -20.58 -6.49 -2.30
CA TYR A 306 -20.48 -7.54 -3.33
C TYR A 306 -19.06 -7.73 -3.90
N THR A 307 -18.18 -6.74 -3.74
CA THR A 307 -16.80 -6.81 -4.21
C THR A 307 -15.80 -7.26 -3.13
N HIS A 308 -16.31 -7.51 -1.93
CA HIS A 308 -15.51 -8.03 -0.82
C HIS A 308 -15.11 -9.49 -1.08
N LEU A 309 -13.83 -9.79 -0.93
CA LEU A 309 -13.26 -11.12 -1.13
C LEU A 309 -12.92 -11.75 0.20
N THR A 310 -13.55 -12.90 0.49
CA THR A 310 -13.20 -13.78 1.61
C THR A 310 -12.50 -15.03 1.08
N LEU A 311 -11.66 -15.63 1.92
CA LEU A 311 -11.19 -16.98 1.66
C LEU A 311 -12.39 -17.94 1.63
N PRO A 312 -12.44 -18.89 0.66
CA PRO A 312 -13.47 -19.93 0.68
C PRO A 312 -13.42 -20.66 2.03
N THR A 313 -14.51 -20.67 2.74
CA THR A 313 -14.65 -21.32 4.06
C THR A 313 -14.60 -22.85 3.98
N LYS A 314 -14.62 -23.41 2.79
CA LYS A 314 -14.37 -24.85 2.53
C LYS A 314 -13.53 -24.95 1.27
N LEU A 315 -12.37 -25.61 1.38
CA LEU A 315 -11.76 -26.34 0.27
C LEU A 315 -12.79 -27.43 -0.11
N GLU A 316 -13.60 -27.20 -1.13
CA GLU A 316 -14.24 -28.31 -1.81
C GLU A 316 -13.15 -29.04 -2.55
N VAL A 317 -12.76 -30.18 -1.98
CA VAL A 317 -11.84 -31.17 -2.55
C VAL A 317 -12.60 -31.97 -3.61
#